data_7c2122b6a7b773de55b8dbf902b89fdb
#
_entry.id   7c2122b6a7b773de55b8dbf902b89fdb
#
_cell.length_a   1.000
_cell.length_b   1.000
_cell.length_c   1.000
_cell.angle_alpha   90.00
_cell.angle_beta   90.00
_cell.angle_gamma   90.00
#
_symmetry.space_group_name_H-M   'P 1'
#
loop_
_entity.id
_entity.type
_entity.pdbx_description
1 polymer ?
#
loop_
_entity_poly.entity_id
_entity_poly.type
_entity_poly.pdbx_seq_one_letter_code
_entity_poly.pdbx_strand_id
1 'polypeptide(L)' 'MRFSPRSSFARTLLLIVTLLFVSLVTTYLVVLNFAILPS' A
#
# COMPACT_ATOMS: atom_id res chain seq x y z
N MET A 1 23.23 9.45 -11.50
CA MET A 1 22.25 8.35 -11.31
C MET A 1 22.00 7.63 -12.61
N ARG A 2 22.07 6.35 -12.57
CA ARG A 2 21.93 5.55 -13.75
C ARG A 2 20.58 4.86 -13.80
N PHE A 3 19.89 5.02 -14.89
CA PHE A 3 18.57 4.41 -15.06
C PHE A 3 18.69 3.18 -15.92
N SER A 4 18.53 2.05 -15.31
CA SER A 4 18.43 0.83 -16.08
C SER A 4 16.98 0.38 -16.10
N PRO A 5 16.58 -0.36 -17.12
CA PRO A 5 15.18 -0.83 -17.19
C PRO A 5 14.77 -1.62 -15.96
N ARG A 6 15.70 -2.37 -15.41
CA ARG A 6 15.42 -3.15 -14.22
C ARG A 6 15.13 -2.26 -13.02
N SER A 7 15.98 -1.26 -12.86
CA SER A 7 15.86 -0.36 -11.73
C SER A 7 14.54 0.39 -11.79
N SER A 8 14.16 0.82 -12.96
CA SER A 8 12.92 1.54 -13.14
C SER A 8 11.72 0.63 -12.84
N PHE A 9 11.79 -0.59 -13.31
CA PHE A 9 10.72 -1.54 -13.09
C PHE A 9 10.57 -1.87 -11.60
N ALA A 10 11.68 -2.08 -10.93
CA ALA A 10 11.66 -2.39 -9.52
C ALA A 10 11.05 -1.25 -8.72
N ARG A 11 11.37 -0.02 -9.10
CA ARG A 11 10.83 1.13 -8.42
C ARG A 11 9.32 1.21 -8.58
N THR A 12 8.85 0.96 -9.80
CA THR A 12 7.42 0.99 -10.06
C THR A 12 6.72 -0.09 -9.26
N LEU A 13 7.30 -1.27 -9.20
CA LEU A 13 6.73 -2.35 -8.41
C LEU A 13 6.66 -1.98 -6.94
N LEU A 14 7.71 -1.37 -6.43
CA LEU A 14 7.76 -0.96 -5.04
C LEU A 14 6.63 0.02 -4.74
N LEU A 15 6.41 0.96 -5.63
CA LEU A 15 5.34 1.94 -5.43
C LEU A 15 3.98 1.27 -5.42
N ILE A 16 3.76 0.36 -6.35
CA ILE A 16 2.49 -0.34 -6.43
C ILE A 16 2.25 -1.17 -5.18
N VAL A 17 3.27 -1.91 -4.75
CA VAL A 17 3.15 -2.76 -3.58
C VAL A 17 2.89 -1.90 -2.34
N THR A 18 3.60 -0.80 -2.22
CA THR A 18 3.41 0.10 -1.10
C THR A 18 1.98 0.64 -1.08
N LEU A 19 1.48 1.04 -2.23
CA LEU A 19 0.13 1.57 -2.32
C LEU A 19 -0.90 0.51 -1.93
N LEU A 20 -0.73 -0.69 -2.42
CA LEU A 20 -1.61 -1.78 -2.07
C LEU A 20 -1.57 -2.09 -0.59
N PHE A 21 -0.38 -2.10 -0.02
CA PHE A 21 -0.22 -2.39 1.39
C PHE A 21 -0.91 -1.34 2.25
N VAL A 22 -0.69 -0.09 1.94
CA VAL A 22 -1.31 1.01 2.68
C VAL A 22 -2.83 0.93 2.56
N SER A 23 -3.32 0.63 1.38
CA SER A 23 -4.75 0.51 1.15
C SER A 23 -5.35 -0.61 2.00
N LEU A 24 -4.68 -1.74 2.05
CA LEU A 24 -5.14 -2.87 2.84
C LEU A 24 -5.18 -2.53 4.33
N VAL A 25 -4.11 -1.94 4.82
CA VAL A 25 -4.03 -1.58 6.23
C VAL A 25 -5.10 -0.56 6.59
N THR A 26 -5.29 0.42 5.73
CA THR A 26 -6.29 1.44 5.98
C THR A 26 -7.69 0.83 6.04
N THR A 27 -8.00 -0.03 5.09
CA THR A 27 -9.29 -0.70 5.05
C THR A 27 -9.50 -1.53 6.31
N TYR A 28 -8.46 -2.23 6.73
CA TYR A 28 -8.53 -3.06 7.92
C TYR A 28 -8.83 -2.21 9.15
N LEU A 29 -8.15 -1.10 9.29
CA LEU A 29 -8.36 -0.21 10.42
C LEU A 29 -9.77 0.38 10.41
N VAL A 30 -10.25 0.76 9.26
CA VAL A 30 -11.59 1.31 9.14
C VAL A 30 -12.64 0.29 9.57
N VAL A 31 -12.48 -0.93 9.07
CA VAL A 31 -13.42 -2.00 9.42
C VAL A 31 -13.36 -2.29 10.91
N LEU A 32 -12.17 -2.34 11.47
CA LEU A 32 -12.03 -2.57 12.91
C LEU A 32 -12.70 -1.47 13.71
N ASN A 33 -12.49 -0.24 13.32
CA ASN A 33 -13.11 0.87 14.02
C ASN A 33 -14.63 0.76 14.01
N PHE A 34 -15.17 0.41 12.85
CA PHE A 34 -16.62 0.27 12.75
C PHE A 34 -17.13 -0.90 13.58
N ALA A 35 -16.36 -1.96 13.65
CA ALA A 35 -16.77 -3.14 14.41
C ALA A 35 -16.71 -2.89 15.92
N ILE A 36 -15.73 -2.11 16.35
CA ILE A 36 -15.54 -1.84 17.76
C ILE A 36 -16.46 -0.72 18.23
N LEU A 37 -16.66 0.28 17.41
CA LEU A 37 -17.48 1.42 17.78
C LEU A 37 -18.94 0.99 17.92
N PRO A 38 -19.51 1.15 19.09
CA PRO A 38 -20.94 0.89 19.25
C PRO A 38 -21.68 2.00 18.53
N SER A 39 -22.46 1.65 17.59
CA SER A 39 -23.20 2.67 16.85
C SER A 39 -24.30 3.33 17.70
#